data_3a4a6ac75e437668a5a4e9b43d0c0bb1
#
_entry.id   3a4a6ac75e437668a5a4e9b43d0c0bb1
#
_cell.length_a   1.000
_cell.length_b   1.000
_cell.length_c   1.000
_cell.angle_alpha   90.00
_cell.angle_beta   90.00
_cell.angle_gamma   90.00
#
_symmetry.space_group_name_H-M   'P 1'
#
loop_
_entity.id
_entity.type
_entity.pdbx_description
1 polymer ?
#
loop_
_entity_poly.entity_id
_entity_poly.type
_entity_poly.pdbx_seq_one_letter_code
_entity_poly.pdbx_strand_id
1 'polypeptide(L)'
;TGIIRVIKAGIFSDLNNLRVYSILSKQYSDFFGFTQNEVENALEDFNIKYELPDVKIWYDGYKFGNSEVYNPWSILNFLEDRELEAYWVGTSNNFLINDILKNTNSEINDSLEKLFNGERIEEIITGNSDLSSLLSYHKIWELLLFSGYLTIDKKIDRKLYSLRIPNKEINELFKGEFIDVNFGESLFRNTMEALKKNKIDNFEKYLQNIILKSASY
;
A
#
# COMPACT_ATOMS: atom_id res chain seq x y z
N THR A 1 -1.99 0.59 -20.24
CA THR A 1 -1.84 0.15 -18.85
C THR A 1 -2.26 1.26 -17.92
N GLY A 2 -2.84 0.92 -16.80
CA GLY A 2 -3.28 1.86 -15.78
C GLY A 2 -3.69 1.13 -14.51
N ILE A 3 -3.63 1.84 -13.38
CA ILE A 3 -3.96 1.33 -12.05
C ILE A 3 -5.47 1.01 -11.96
N ILE A 4 -6.30 1.74 -12.69
CA ILE A 4 -7.75 1.69 -12.60
C ILE A 4 -8.33 1.37 -13.99
N ARG A 5 -9.33 0.50 -14.01
CA ARG A 5 -10.09 0.22 -15.22
C ARG A 5 -10.91 1.45 -15.60
N VAL A 6 -10.55 2.11 -16.71
CA VAL A 6 -11.34 3.19 -17.29
C VAL A 6 -12.51 2.59 -18.09
N ILE A 7 -13.63 2.35 -17.40
CA ILE A 7 -14.88 1.95 -18.04
C ILE A 7 -15.65 3.24 -18.30
N LYS A 8 -15.91 3.60 -19.52
CA LYS A 8 -16.77 4.75 -19.90
C LYS A 8 -16.16 6.16 -19.88
N ALA A 9 -14.94 6.39 -20.25
CA ALA A 9 -14.67 7.60 -21.01
C ALA A 9 -15.04 7.25 -22.46
N GLY A 10 -15.94 7.95 -23.11
CA GLY A 10 -16.56 7.64 -24.41
C GLY A 10 -15.63 7.28 -25.59
N ILE A 11 -14.37 7.11 -25.35
CA ILE A 11 -13.31 6.67 -26.28
C ILE A 11 -13.45 5.18 -26.66
N PHE A 12 -14.13 4.37 -25.84
CA PHE A 12 -14.25 2.92 -26.06
C PHE A 12 -15.66 2.43 -26.37
N SER A 13 -16.60 3.31 -26.69
CA SER A 13 -17.97 2.93 -27.04
C SER A 13 -18.06 1.99 -28.24
N ASP A 14 -17.05 2.03 -29.13
CA ASP A 14 -17.00 1.21 -30.34
C ASP A 14 -16.13 -0.05 -30.20
N LEU A 15 -15.43 -0.24 -29.05
CA LEU A 15 -14.57 -1.42 -28.79
C LEU A 15 -15.27 -2.39 -27.85
N ASN A 16 -16.25 -3.14 -28.35
CA ASN A 16 -17.08 -4.06 -27.54
C ASN A 16 -16.32 -5.30 -27.01
N ASN A 17 -15.10 -5.57 -27.48
CA ASN A 17 -14.38 -6.83 -27.24
C ASN A 17 -13.07 -6.67 -26.45
N LEU A 18 -12.90 -5.59 -25.68
CA LEU A 18 -11.72 -5.42 -24.83
C LEU A 18 -11.69 -6.45 -23.69
N ARG A 19 -10.66 -7.28 -23.70
CA ARG A 19 -10.37 -8.16 -22.58
C ARG A 19 -9.41 -7.47 -21.62
N VAL A 20 -9.86 -7.25 -20.38
CA VAL A 20 -9.08 -6.59 -19.33
C VAL A 20 -8.44 -7.64 -18.42
N TYR A 21 -7.13 -7.51 -18.25
CA TYR A 21 -6.36 -8.29 -17.28
C TYR A 21 -6.01 -7.40 -16.11
N SER A 22 -6.26 -7.86 -14.90
CA SER A 22 -6.00 -7.16 -13.65
C SER A 22 -5.17 -8.04 -12.71
N ILE A 23 -4.84 -7.53 -11.54
CA ILE A 23 -4.16 -8.29 -10.49
C ILE A 23 -4.90 -9.58 -10.09
N LEU A 24 -6.21 -9.68 -10.39
CA LEU A 24 -7.04 -10.85 -10.14
C LEU A 24 -6.89 -11.91 -11.24
N SER A 25 -6.27 -11.58 -12.37
CA SER A 25 -6.17 -12.45 -13.54
C SER A 25 -4.96 -13.37 -13.41
N LYS A 26 -5.15 -14.66 -13.76
CA LYS A 26 -4.05 -15.63 -13.80
C LYS A 26 -3.14 -15.45 -15.02
N GLN A 27 -3.72 -14.96 -16.12
CA GLN A 27 -2.98 -14.73 -17.35
C GLN A 27 -2.20 -13.43 -17.25
N TYR A 28 -0.94 -13.44 -17.66
CA TYR A 28 0.02 -12.34 -17.58
C TYR A 28 0.38 -11.90 -16.14
N SER A 29 0.26 -12.80 -15.18
CA SER A 29 0.48 -12.47 -13.76
C SER A 29 1.93 -12.14 -13.40
N ASP A 30 2.88 -12.54 -14.21
CA ASP A 30 4.32 -12.33 -14.07
C ASP A 30 4.91 -11.20 -14.94
N PHE A 31 4.04 -10.48 -15.71
CA PHE A 31 4.50 -9.44 -16.63
C PHE A 31 4.45 -8.01 -16.05
N PHE A 32 3.90 -7.83 -14.85
CA PHE A 32 3.69 -6.51 -14.25
C PHE A 32 4.57 -6.23 -13.04
N GLY A 33 5.60 -7.05 -12.83
CA GLY A 33 6.58 -6.91 -11.77
C GLY A 33 7.81 -7.76 -12.08
N PHE A 34 8.87 -7.63 -11.30
CA PHE A 34 10.01 -8.54 -11.40
C PHE A 34 9.73 -9.84 -10.64
N THR A 35 10.05 -10.94 -11.28
CA THR A 35 10.05 -12.25 -10.63
C THR A 35 11.28 -12.41 -9.74
N GLN A 36 11.25 -13.37 -8.82
CA GLN A 36 12.38 -13.70 -7.95
C GLN A 36 13.68 -13.91 -8.74
N ASN A 37 13.64 -14.70 -9.82
CA ASN A 37 14.82 -15.00 -10.65
C ASN A 37 15.39 -13.75 -11.33
N GLU A 38 14.54 -12.83 -11.78
CA GLU A 38 14.98 -11.57 -12.39
C GLU A 38 15.66 -10.67 -11.37
N VAL A 39 15.16 -10.61 -10.13
CA VAL A 39 15.79 -9.84 -9.05
C VAL A 39 17.12 -10.48 -8.65
N GLU A 40 17.21 -11.81 -8.51
CA GLU A 40 18.46 -12.51 -8.23
C GLU A 40 19.54 -12.21 -9.29
N ASN A 41 19.19 -12.35 -10.56
CA ASN A 41 20.09 -12.04 -11.67
C ASN A 41 20.53 -10.56 -11.66
N ALA A 42 19.59 -9.63 -11.38
CA ALA A 42 19.92 -8.23 -11.30
C ALA A 42 20.88 -7.91 -10.14
N LEU A 43 20.70 -8.52 -8.96
CA LEU A 43 21.64 -8.37 -7.84
C LEU A 43 23.06 -8.86 -8.20
N GLU A 44 23.16 -9.97 -8.92
CA GLU A 44 24.45 -10.48 -9.42
C GLU A 44 25.08 -9.54 -10.45
N ASP A 45 24.34 -9.11 -11.47
CA ASP A 45 24.80 -8.24 -12.55
C ASP A 45 25.29 -6.88 -12.02
N PHE A 46 24.61 -6.32 -11.01
CA PHE A 46 24.99 -5.06 -10.36
C PHE A 46 26.03 -5.25 -9.25
N ASN A 47 26.45 -6.49 -8.98
CA ASN A 47 27.40 -6.84 -7.91
C ASN A 47 26.98 -6.26 -6.54
N ILE A 48 25.71 -6.40 -6.19
CA ILE A 48 25.13 -5.93 -4.95
C ILE A 48 25.21 -7.02 -3.90
N LYS A 49 25.88 -6.72 -2.78
CA LYS A 49 26.09 -7.64 -1.66
C LYS A 49 25.01 -7.52 -0.59
N TYR A 50 23.77 -7.59 -0.99
CA TYR A 50 22.65 -7.72 -0.05
C TYR A 50 22.17 -9.16 -0.01
N GLU A 51 21.75 -9.60 1.17
CA GLU A 51 21.07 -10.88 1.31
C GLU A 51 19.69 -10.78 0.63
N LEU A 52 19.41 -11.71 -0.28
CA LEU A 52 18.10 -11.78 -0.95
C LEU A 52 16.90 -11.74 0.01
N PRO A 53 16.93 -12.36 1.23
CA PRO A 53 15.87 -12.23 2.21
C PRO A 53 15.54 -10.79 2.61
N ASP A 54 16.53 -9.90 2.73
CA ASP A 54 16.31 -8.51 3.08
C ASP A 54 15.59 -7.74 1.96
N VAL A 55 16.05 -7.94 0.72
CA VAL A 55 15.40 -7.37 -0.49
C VAL A 55 13.96 -7.86 -0.61
N LYS A 56 13.73 -9.14 -0.30
CA LYS A 56 12.41 -9.75 -0.31
C LYS A 56 11.49 -9.13 0.74
N ILE A 57 11.95 -8.94 1.97
CA ILE A 57 11.17 -8.31 3.04
C ILE A 57 10.76 -6.88 2.66
N TRP A 58 11.64 -6.16 1.97
CA TRP A 58 11.40 -4.77 1.59
C TRP A 58 10.49 -4.60 0.38
N TYR A 59 10.64 -5.41 -0.69
CA TYR A 59 10.07 -5.07 -2.00
C TYR A 59 9.22 -6.16 -2.65
N ASP A 60 9.21 -7.39 -2.11
CA ASP A 60 8.40 -8.50 -2.63
C ASP A 60 6.95 -8.44 -2.10
N GLY A 61 6.16 -9.44 -2.48
CA GLY A 61 4.88 -9.73 -1.84
C GLY A 61 3.66 -9.22 -2.59
N TYR A 62 3.81 -8.66 -3.78
CA TYR A 62 2.68 -8.33 -4.65
C TYR A 62 2.17 -9.57 -5.36
N LYS A 63 0.96 -10.00 -5.04
CA LYS A 63 0.35 -11.17 -5.65
C LYS A 63 -0.56 -10.80 -6.82
N PHE A 64 -0.13 -11.20 -8.01
CA PHE A 64 -0.88 -11.08 -9.25
C PHE A 64 -1.32 -12.47 -9.70
N GLY A 65 -2.62 -12.75 -9.66
CA GLY A 65 -3.13 -14.08 -10.01
C GLY A 65 -2.47 -15.20 -9.19
N ASN A 66 -1.58 -15.96 -9.84
CA ASN A 66 -0.82 -17.05 -9.21
C ASN A 66 0.65 -16.70 -8.94
N SER A 67 1.14 -15.56 -9.43
CA SER A 67 2.53 -15.13 -9.29
C SER A 67 2.70 -14.15 -8.14
N GLU A 68 3.85 -14.20 -7.48
CA GLU A 68 4.33 -13.19 -6.54
C GLU A 68 5.47 -12.43 -7.22
N VAL A 69 5.41 -11.11 -7.18
CA VAL A 69 6.33 -10.25 -7.91
C VAL A 69 6.77 -9.06 -7.06
N TYR A 70 7.95 -8.56 -7.39
CA TYR A 70 8.52 -7.34 -6.81
C TYR A 70 8.05 -6.09 -7.55
N ASN A 71 7.97 -4.97 -6.83
CA ASN A 71 7.71 -3.67 -7.44
C ASN A 71 8.90 -3.25 -8.32
N PRO A 72 8.73 -3.05 -9.63
CA PRO A 72 9.83 -2.68 -10.52
C PRO A 72 10.48 -1.35 -10.16
N TRP A 73 9.67 -0.36 -9.76
CA TRP A 73 10.18 0.97 -9.38
C TRP A 73 11.12 0.87 -8.17
N SER A 74 10.71 0.16 -7.12
CA SER A 74 11.49 0.02 -5.90
C SER A 74 12.77 -0.77 -6.15
N ILE A 75 12.69 -1.85 -6.93
CA ILE A 75 13.90 -2.63 -7.31
C ILE A 75 14.89 -1.80 -8.12
N LEU A 76 14.42 -1.04 -9.12
CA LEU A 76 15.31 -0.23 -9.96
C LEU A 76 16.03 0.85 -9.13
N ASN A 77 15.33 1.55 -8.24
CA ASN A 77 15.96 2.55 -7.36
C ASN A 77 16.92 1.88 -6.37
N PHE A 78 16.54 0.75 -5.77
CA PHE A 78 17.42 0.00 -4.90
C PHE A 78 18.72 -0.44 -5.61
N LEU A 79 18.64 -0.90 -6.87
CA LEU A 79 19.83 -1.26 -7.66
C LEU A 79 20.75 -0.06 -7.92
N GLU A 80 20.19 1.15 -8.05
CA GLU A 80 20.93 2.39 -8.26
C GLU A 80 21.56 2.91 -6.96
N ASP A 81 20.76 3.07 -5.91
CA ASP A 81 21.17 3.68 -4.64
C ASP A 81 21.91 2.70 -3.71
N ARG A 82 21.63 1.40 -3.84
CA ARG A 82 22.20 0.32 -3.01
C ARG A 82 21.83 0.45 -1.53
N GLU A 83 20.70 1.04 -1.22
CA GLU A 83 20.18 1.20 0.13
C GLU A 83 18.75 0.64 0.21
N LEU A 84 18.40 0.02 1.36
CA LEU A 84 17.06 -0.50 1.59
C LEU A 84 16.18 0.60 2.18
N GLU A 85 15.46 1.30 1.31
CA GLU A 85 14.60 2.43 1.65
C GLU A 85 13.21 2.32 1.01
N ALA A 86 12.30 3.20 1.41
CA ALA A 86 10.97 3.29 0.83
C ALA A 86 10.99 4.19 -0.41
N TYR A 87 11.19 3.61 -1.59
CA TYR A 87 11.29 4.31 -2.87
C TYR A 87 9.97 4.68 -3.51
N TRP A 88 8.90 4.03 -3.11
CA TRP A 88 7.57 4.28 -3.66
C TRP A 88 6.94 5.59 -3.17
N VAL A 89 7.63 6.27 -2.28
CA VAL A 89 7.26 7.58 -1.71
C VAL A 89 7.28 8.66 -2.80
N GLY A 90 6.26 9.52 -2.82
CA GLY A 90 6.25 10.72 -3.67
C GLY A 90 5.65 10.53 -5.07
N THR A 91 5.13 9.36 -5.41
CA THR A 91 4.27 9.22 -6.59
C THR A 91 2.92 9.87 -6.28
N SER A 92 2.31 10.54 -7.26
CA SER A 92 1.13 11.42 -7.16
C SER A 92 -0.14 10.84 -6.50
N ASN A 93 -0.10 9.61 -6.03
CA ASN A 93 -1.23 8.89 -5.42
C ASN A 93 -1.45 9.17 -3.93
N ASN A 94 -0.47 9.76 -3.22
CA ASN A 94 -0.60 10.01 -1.77
C ASN A 94 -1.78 10.94 -1.45
N PHE A 95 -2.16 11.83 -2.37
CA PHE A 95 -3.30 12.71 -2.19
C PHE A 95 -4.63 11.93 -2.02
N LEU A 96 -4.85 10.90 -2.84
CA LEU A 96 -6.05 10.05 -2.76
C LEU A 96 -6.11 9.29 -1.44
N ILE A 97 -4.98 8.75 -0.99
CA ILE A 97 -4.90 8.02 0.27
C ILE A 97 -5.12 8.95 1.46
N ASN A 98 -4.49 10.12 1.43
CA ASN A 98 -4.66 11.12 2.48
C ASN A 98 -6.10 11.61 2.60
N ASP A 99 -6.81 11.78 1.50
CA ASP A 99 -8.23 12.14 1.50
C ASP A 99 -9.11 11.03 2.09
N ILE A 100 -8.80 9.78 1.76
CA ILE A 100 -9.47 8.61 2.31
C ILE A 100 -9.23 8.49 3.82
N LEU A 101 -7.96 8.58 4.26
CA LEU A 101 -7.58 8.46 5.66
C LEU A 101 -8.17 9.56 6.55
N LYS A 102 -8.44 10.74 5.99
CA LYS A 102 -9.13 11.85 6.71
C LYS A 102 -10.60 11.57 7.00
N ASN A 103 -11.23 10.72 6.22
CA ASN A 103 -12.66 10.49 6.23
C ASN A 103 -13.01 9.05 6.68
N THR A 104 -12.12 8.37 7.42
CA THR A 104 -12.35 7.00 7.93
C THR A 104 -13.33 7.02 9.11
N ASN A 105 -14.07 5.91 9.26
CA ASN A 105 -14.84 5.62 10.47
C ASN A 105 -14.08 4.64 11.38
N SER A 106 -14.64 4.33 12.56
CA SER A 106 -14.04 3.40 13.52
C SER A 106 -13.78 2.01 12.93
N GLU A 107 -14.67 1.48 12.11
CA GLU A 107 -14.54 0.14 11.49
C GLU A 107 -13.36 0.05 10.53
N ILE A 108 -13.15 1.10 9.73
CA ILE A 108 -11.98 1.17 8.84
C ILE A 108 -10.70 1.35 9.64
N ASN A 109 -10.70 2.17 10.69
CA ASN A 109 -9.54 2.36 11.53
C ASN A 109 -9.13 1.06 12.23
N ASP A 110 -10.08 0.27 12.74
CA ASP A 110 -9.83 -1.06 13.32
C ASP A 110 -9.20 -2.02 12.29
N SER A 111 -9.69 -1.97 11.04
CA SER A 111 -9.13 -2.79 9.95
C SER A 111 -7.73 -2.33 9.54
N LEU A 112 -7.46 -1.02 9.51
CA LEU A 112 -6.13 -0.47 9.27
C LEU A 112 -5.15 -0.86 10.38
N GLU A 113 -5.58 -0.81 11.65
CA GLU A 113 -4.76 -1.23 12.78
C GLU A 113 -4.36 -2.71 12.67
N LYS A 114 -5.30 -3.60 12.32
CA LYS A 114 -5.00 -5.00 12.03
C LYS A 114 -3.93 -5.15 10.96
N LEU A 115 -4.10 -4.45 9.83
CA LEU A 115 -3.15 -4.48 8.72
C LEU A 115 -1.75 -4.00 9.14
N PHE A 116 -1.66 -2.92 9.92
CA PHE A 116 -0.39 -2.39 10.44
C PHE A 116 0.31 -3.33 11.42
N ASN A 117 -0.46 -4.17 12.12
CA ASN A 117 0.06 -5.21 12.99
C ASN A 117 0.43 -6.50 12.23
N GLY A 118 0.35 -6.48 10.90
CA GLY A 118 0.68 -7.63 10.04
C GLY A 118 -0.44 -8.66 9.94
N GLU A 119 -1.62 -8.35 10.45
CA GLU A 119 -2.80 -9.17 10.31
C GLU A 119 -3.44 -9.03 8.92
N ARG A 120 -4.48 -9.78 8.67
CA ARG A 120 -5.22 -9.80 7.41
C ARG A 120 -6.64 -9.31 7.65
N ILE A 121 -7.23 -8.73 6.62
CA ILE A 121 -8.64 -8.39 6.56
C ILE A 121 -9.32 -9.18 5.44
N GLU A 122 -10.63 -9.39 5.55
CA GLU A 122 -11.41 -10.10 4.54
C GLU A 122 -12.41 -9.14 3.91
N GLU A 123 -12.28 -8.95 2.58
CA GLU A 123 -13.06 -7.94 1.87
C GLU A 123 -13.59 -8.44 0.52
N ILE A 124 -14.73 -7.88 0.12
CA ILE A 124 -15.37 -8.17 -1.16
C ILE A 124 -14.71 -7.33 -2.25
N ILE A 125 -14.03 -7.99 -3.18
CA ILE A 125 -13.36 -7.38 -4.32
C ILE A 125 -14.09 -7.77 -5.60
N THR A 126 -14.65 -6.79 -6.29
CA THR A 126 -15.44 -7.03 -7.51
C THR A 126 -14.63 -6.93 -8.79
N GLY A 127 -13.56 -6.12 -8.80
CA GLY A 127 -12.68 -5.91 -9.94
C GLY A 127 -13.30 -5.16 -11.13
N ASN A 128 -14.53 -4.69 -10.97
CA ASN A 128 -15.29 -4.01 -12.04
C ASN A 128 -15.61 -2.55 -11.72
N SER A 129 -14.94 -1.99 -10.71
CA SER A 129 -15.20 -0.62 -10.26
C SER A 129 -14.54 0.39 -11.19
N ASP A 130 -15.26 1.45 -11.53
CA ASP A 130 -14.71 2.63 -12.19
C ASP A 130 -14.16 3.62 -11.13
N LEU A 131 -13.41 4.63 -11.59
CA LEU A 131 -12.77 5.60 -10.70
C LEU A 131 -13.79 6.29 -9.77
N SER A 132 -14.95 6.67 -10.29
CA SER A 132 -15.98 7.36 -9.51
C SER A 132 -16.57 6.48 -8.40
N SER A 133 -16.72 5.18 -8.68
CA SER A 133 -17.19 4.22 -7.68
C SER A 133 -16.12 3.83 -6.66
N LEU A 134 -14.84 3.83 -7.05
CA LEU A 134 -13.71 3.55 -6.16
C LEU A 134 -13.49 4.65 -5.11
N LEU A 135 -13.80 5.88 -5.46
CA LEU A 135 -13.77 7.02 -4.52
C LEU A 135 -14.93 7.00 -3.50
N SER A 136 -15.87 6.06 -3.63
CA SER A 136 -16.90 5.85 -2.63
C SER A 136 -16.33 5.10 -1.42
N TYR A 137 -16.78 5.52 -0.23
CA TYR A 137 -16.39 4.96 1.06
C TYR A 137 -16.48 3.41 1.15
N HIS A 138 -17.48 2.83 0.46
CA HIS A 138 -17.70 1.38 0.45
C HIS A 138 -16.69 0.59 -0.38
N LYS A 139 -15.76 1.26 -1.08
CA LYS A 139 -14.77 0.61 -1.97
C LYS A 139 -13.32 0.97 -1.66
N ILE A 140 -13.08 1.49 -0.48
CA ILE A 140 -11.73 1.86 -0.02
C ILE A 140 -10.73 0.71 -0.18
N TRP A 141 -11.14 -0.52 0.15
CA TRP A 141 -10.27 -1.69 0.06
C TRP A 141 -9.93 -2.08 -1.38
N GLU A 142 -10.90 -1.93 -2.31
CA GLU A 142 -10.62 -2.09 -3.73
C GLU A 142 -9.63 -1.03 -4.23
N LEU A 143 -9.79 0.21 -3.81
CA LEU A 143 -8.88 1.29 -4.19
C LEU A 143 -7.48 1.05 -3.64
N LEU A 144 -7.33 0.73 -2.37
CA LEU A 144 -6.03 0.41 -1.74
C LEU A 144 -5.37 -0.81 -2.39
N LEU A 145 -6.15 -1.82 -2.77
CA LEU A 145 -5.65 -3.00 -3.48
C LEU A 145 -5.14 -2.64 -4.88
N PHE A 146 -5.93 -1.92 -5.69
CA PHE A 146 -5.54 -1.60 -7.07
C PHE A 146 -4.47 -0.51 -7.16
N SER A 147 -4.32 0.34 -6.13
CA SER A 147 -3.23 1.30 -6.04
C SER A 147 -1.95 0.74 -5.41
N GLY A 148 -1.92 -0.53 -5.00
CA GLY A 148 -0.72 -1.21 -4.52
C GLY A 148 -0.40 -1.04 -3.03
N TYR A 149 -1.27 -0.42 -2.24
CA TYR A 149 -1.11 -0.39 -0.77
C TYR A 149 -1.45 -1.72 -0.12
N LEU A 150 -2.31 -2.51 -0.75
CA LEU A 150 -2.65 -3.86 -0.33
C LEU A 150 -2.33 -4.86 -1.43
N THR A 151 -2.22 -6.12 -1.05
CA THR A 151 -2.11 -7.25 -1.94
C THR A 151 -3.06 -8.37 -1.49
N ILE A 152 -3.32 -9.32 -2.38
CA ILE A 152 -4.13 -10.50 -2.07
C ILE A 152 -3.25 -11.51 -1.32
N ASP A 153 -3.66 -11.91 -0.12
CA ASP A 153 -3.09 -13.07 0.56
C ASP A 153 -3.66 -14.37 -0.06
N LYS A 154 -4.98 -14.51 -0.02
CA LYS A 154 -5.69 -15.65 -0.64
C LYS A 154 -7.08 -15.26 -1.09
N LYS A 155 -7.62 -16.02 -2.04
CA LYS A 155 -9.03 -16.00 -2.39
C LYS A 155 -9.79 -16.97 -1.48
N ILE A 156 -10.82 -16.48 -0.79
CA ILE A 156 -11.62 -17.24 0.15
C ILE A 156 -12.86 -17.81 -0.55
N ASP A 157 -13.57 -16.97 -1.29
CA ASP A 157 -14.77 -17.32 -2.04
C ASP A 157 -14.84 -16.53 -3.37
N ARG A 158 -15.94 -16.62 -4.09
CA ARG A 158 -16.13 -16.07 -5.45
C ARG A 158 -15.65 -14.62 -5.58
N LYS A 159 -15.94 -13.78 -4.58
CA LYS A 159 -15.54 -12.37 -4.55
C LYS A 159 -14.91 -11.95 -3.22
N LEU A 160 -14.80 -12.86 -2.27
CA LEU A 160 -14.22 -12.61 -0.96
C LEU A 160 -12.73 -12.94 -0.99
N TYR A 161 -11.91 -11.99 -0.58
CA TYR A 161 -10.46 -12.08 -0.58
C TYR A 161 -9.90 -11.70 0.79
N SER A 162 -8.88 -12.41 1.22
CA SER A 162 -8.01 -12.01 2.32
C SER A 162 -6.96 -11.06 1.76
N LEU A 163 -6.83 -9.89 2.37
CA LEU A 163 -5.92 -8.84 1.97
C LEU A 163 -4.86 -8.61 3.07
N ARG A 164 -3.66 -8.20 2.64
CA ARG A 164 -2.56 -7.81 3.53
C ARG A 164 -1.74 -6.66 2.95
N ILE A 165 -0.94 -6.02 3.75
CA ILE A 165 0.13 -5.12 3.26
C ILE A 165 1.19 -6.00 2.57
N PRO A 166 1.68 -5.63 1.37
CA PRO A 166 2.58 -6.49 0.62
C PRO A 166 3.93 -6.71 1.31
N ASN A 167 4.56 -5.64 1.78
CA ASN A 167 5.96 -5.66 2.23
C ASN A 167 6.26 -4.54 3.23
N LYS A 168 7.53 -4.48 3.68
CA LYS A 168 7.98 -3.51 4.67
C LYS A 168 7.95 -2.07 4.14
N GLU A 169 8.34 -1.84 2.88
CA GLU A 169 8.29 -0.53 2.25
C GLU A 169 6.90 0.11 2.37
N ILE A 170 5.89 -0.63 1.95
CA ILE A 170 4.50 -0.14 1.97
C ILE A 170 3.97 -0.01 3.40
N ASN A 171 4.36 -0.90 4.30
CA ASN A 171 3.95 -0.81 5.70
C ASN A 171 4.49 0.46 6.36
N GLU A 172 5.75 0.81 6.14
CA GLU A 172 6.36 2.02 6.69
C GLU A 172 5.74 3.28 6.08
N LEU A 173 5.56 3.29 4.75
CA LEU A 173 4.90 4.39 4.04
C LEU A 173 3.46 4.60 4.53
N PHE A 174 2.67 3.54 4.57
CA PHE A 174 1.26 3.63 4.92
C PHE A 174 1.05 4.04 6.38
N LYS A 175 1.88 3.53 7.29
CA LYS A 175 1.89 3.98 8.70
C LYS A 175 2.26 5.46 8.81
N GLY A 176 3.26 5.92 8.07
CA GLY A 176 3.68 7.31 8.03
C GLY A 176 2.53 8.22 7.62
N GLU A 177 1.91 7.95 6.48
CA GLU A 177 0.76 8.71 5.97
C GLU A 177 -0.42 8.69 6.96
N PHE A 178 -0.72 7.54 7.57
CA PHE A 178 -1.79 7.44 8.57
C PHE A 178 -1.51 8.31 9.80
N ILE A 179 -0.27 8.32 10.29
CA ILE A 179 0.15 9.15 11.43
C ILE A 179 0.05 10.64 11.06
N ASP A 180 0.53 11.03 9.89
CA ASP A 180 0.54 12.42 9.44
C ASP A 180 -0.86 12.98 9.26
N VAL A 181 -1.76 12.19 8.70
CA VAL A 181 -3.16 12.58 8.51
C VAL A 181 -3.89 12.76 9.83
N ASN A 182 -3.75 11.80 10.76
CA ASN A 182 -4.55 11.79 11.99
C ASN A 182 -3.96 12.66 13.10
N PHE A 183 -2.65 12.73 13.22
CA PHE A 183 -1.97 13.40 14.33
C PHE A 183 -1.15 14.61 13.93
N GLY A 184 -0.70 14.66 12.66
CA GLY A 184 0.27 15.61 12.13
C GLY A 184 1.71 15.24 12.51
N GLU A 185 2.58 15.22 11.53
CA GLU A 185 4.00 14.84 11.66
C GLU A 185 4.70 15.56 12.81
N SER A 186 4.49 16.89 12.92
CA SER A 186 5.13 17.71 13.94
C SER A 186 4.70 17.33 15.37
N LEU A 187 3.44 17.00 15.61
CA LEU A 187 2.94 16.65 16.95
C LEU A 187 3.50 15.29 17.38
N PHE A 188 3.46 14.31 16.50
CA PHE A 188 4.01 12.97 16.80
C PHE A 188 5.52 13.04 17.05
N ARG A 189 6.27 13.70 16.15
CA ARG A 189 7.73 13.89 16.29
C ARG A 189 8.08 14.62 17.59
N ASN A 190 7.39 15.72 17.90
CA ASN A 190 7.65 16.47 19.13
C ASN A 190 7.35 15.65 20.39
N THR A 191 6.33 14.78 20.37
CA THR A 191 6.02 13.87 21.45
C THR A 191 7.15 12.87 21.67
N MET A 192 7.63 12.25 20.60
CA MET A 192 8.73 11.29 20.64
C MET A 192 10.06 11.93 21.07
N GLU A 193 10.35 13.15 20.61
CA GLU A 193 11.53 13.90 21.05
C GLU A 193 11.47 14.28 22.54
N ALA A 194 10.29 14.69 23.01
CA ALA A 194 10.11 15.01 24.44
C ALA A 194 10.35 13.78 25.31
N LEU A 195 9.86 12.62 24.89
CA LEU A 195 10.11 11.35 25.56
C LEU A 195 11.61 10.98 25.57
N LYS A 196 12.27 11.01 24.39
CA LYS A 196 13.70 10.71 24.26
C LYS A 196 14.59 11.64 25.08
N LYS A 197 14.20 12.91 25.20
CA LYS A 197 14.94 13.93 25.96
C LYS A 197 14.52 14.04 27.43
N ASN A 198 13.67 13.12 27.90
CA ASN A 198 13.12 13.07 29.26
C ASN A 198 12.43 14.38 29.70
N LYS A 199 11.78 15.08 28.76
CA LYS A 199 11.02 16.31 29.00
C LYS A 199 9.57 15.96 29.31
N ILE A 200 9.30 15.52 30.56
CA ILE A 200 8.04 14.93 30.96
C ILE A 200 6.86 15.89 30.76
N ASP A 201 6.95 17.15 31.13
CA ASP A 201 5.88 18.13 30.99
C ASP A 201 5.47 18.34 29.53
N ASN A 202 6.46 18.41 28.63
CA ASN A 202 6.21 18.54 27.21
C ASN A 202 5.61 17.26 26.61
N PHE A 203 6.10 16.09 27.04
CA PHE A 203 5.56 14.80 26.62
C PHE A 203 4.10 14.67 27.02
N GLU A 204 3.77 14.97 28.28
CA GLU A 204 2.38 14.94 28.77
C GLU A 204 1.47 15.86 27.96
N LYS A 205 1.88 17.11 27.72
CA LYS A 205 1.14 18.08 26.93
C LYS A 205 0.89 17.60 25.48
N TYR A 206 1.91 17.06 24.82
CA TYR A 206 1.78 16.57 23.46
C TYR A 206 0.94 15.31 23.39
N LEU A 207 1.10 14.39 24.36
CA LEU A 207 0.31 13.17 24.47
C LEU A 207 -1.18 13.48 24.69
N GLN A 208 -1.51 14.42 25.56
CA GLN A 208 -2.88 14.89 25.75
C GLN A 208 -3.49 15.42 24.45
N ASN A 209 -2.73 16.17 23.64
CA ASN A 209 -3.20 16.65 22.34
C ASN A 209 -3.46 15.49 21.35
N ILE A 210 -2.65 14.44 21.36
CA ILE A 210 -2.86 13.24 20.56
C ILE A 210 -4.17 12.54 20.99
N ILE A 211 -4.34 12.32 22.30
CA ILE A 211 -5.53 11.67 22.87
C ILE A 211 -6.82 12.47 22.54
N LEU A 212 -6.78 13.78 22.68
CA LEU A 212 -7.94 14.63 22.36
C LEU A 212 -8.29 14.58 20.87
N LYS A 213 -7.31 14.54 19.99
CA LYS A 213 -7.55 14.36 18.55
C LYS A 213 -8.12 12.97 18.24
N SER A 214 -7.61 11.90 18.84
CA SER A 214 -8.12 10.54 18.63
C SER A 214 -9.51 10.30 19.24
N ALA A 215 -9.90 11.04 20.27
CA ALA A 215 -11.23 10.94 20.90
C ALA A 215 -12.32 11.79 20.21
N SER A 216 -11.96 12.53 19.17
CA SER A 216 -12.88 13.40 18.40
C SER A 216 -13.51 12.71 17.19
N TYR A 217 -13.33 11.39 17.07
CA TYR A 217 -13.87 10.55 15.99
C TYR A 217 -14.95 9.60 16.51
#